data_64b55f1d4153e628fcf5f2fe0ab9e199
#
_entry.id   64b55f1d4153e628fcf5f2fe0ab9e199
#
_cell.length_a   1.000
_cell.length_b   1.000
_cell.length_c   1.000
_cell.angle_alpha   90.00
_cell.angle_beta   90.00
_cell.angle_gamma   90.00
#
_symmetry.space_group_name_H-M   'P 1'
#
loop_
_entity.id
_entity.type
_entity.pdbx_description
1 polymer ?
#
loop_
_entity_poly.entity_id
_entity_poly.type
_entity_poly.pdbx_seq_one_letter_code
_entity_poly.pdbx_strand_id
1 'polypeptide(L)'
;MNHKTFTQTLRIGAVVLACAGALAQAQVPAPATAQVPVQPEYRPRIPANDTLFQALGGDTGLTRLMDDLMVRLLADPRMNPFFNDVDHKHVKAQLVSQICELSGGPCKFKGPPMKRIHSGFDINKGHFNALVEVLQQAMDAQGIAFSAQNQLLAQLAPMHRDIINVRPE
;
A
#
# COMPACT_ATOMS: atom_id res chain seq x y z
N MET A 1 83.16 -25.82 41.88
CA MET A 1 83.19 -27.27 42.01
C MET A 1 82.08 -27.81 41.17
N ASN A 2 82.39 -28.21 39.95
CA ASN A 2 82.31 -29.57 39.43
C ASN A 2 81.02 -30.31 39.79
N HIS A 3 80.26 -30.74 38.87
CA HIS A 3 80.49 -31.87 37.97
C HIS A 3 79.55 -31.88 36.73
N LYS A 4 80.20 -32.16 35.63
CA LYS A 4 79.60 -32.64 34.38
C LYS A 4 78.97 -34.02 34.58
N THR A 5 77.96 -34.36 33.89
CA THR A 5 77.71 -35.63 33.28
C THR A 5 76.67 -35.51 32.17
N PHE A 6 77.05 -35.69 31.12
CA PHE A 6 76.90 -36.30 29.82
C PHE A 6 76.11 -37.59 29.90
N THR A 7 74.97 -37.71 29.28
CA THR A 7 74.49 -38.97 28.75
C THR A 7 73.62 -38.76 27.51
N GLN A 8 73.93 -39.51 26.57
CA GLN A 8 73.65 -39.62 25.18
C GLN A 8 72.34 -40.41 24.92
N THR A 9 71.71 -40.08 23.82
CA THR A 9 70.99 -40.96 22.88
C THR A 9 69.69 -41.63 23.31
N LEU A 10 68.59 -41.34 22.56
CA LEU A 10 68.07 -42.32 21.59
C LEU A 10 67.08 -41.67 20.66
N ARG A 11 67.43 -41.67 19.38
CA ARG A 11 66.48 -41.26 18.31
C ARG A 11 65.59 -42.45 18.02
N ILE A 12 64.28 -42.29 18.28
CA ILE A 12 63.27 -43.16 17.70
C ILE A 12 62.38 -42.26 16.82
N GLY A 13 62.54 -42.41 15.52
CA GLY A 13 61.74 -41.78 14.53
C GLY A 13 60.31 -42.38 14.53
N ALA A 14 59.34 -41.62 14.90
CA ALA A 14 57.95 -41.92 14.64
C ALA A 14 57.48 -41.08 13.45
N VAL A 15 57.37 -41.72 12.31
CA VAL A 15 56.73 -41.18 11.13
C VAL A 15 55.24 -41.12 11.44
N VAL A 16 54.71 -39.94 11.79
CA VAL A 16 53.28 -39.73 11.89
C VAL A 16 52.77 -39.33 10.50
N LEU A 17 52.13 -40.30 9.86
CA LEU A 17 51.40 -40.07 8.61
C LEU A 17 50.16 -39.23 8.92
N ALA A 18 50.22 -37.92 8.69
CA ALA A 18 49.07 -37.03 8.83
C ALA A 18 48.16 -37.20 7.61
N CYS A 19 47.13 -38.03 7.77
CA CYS A 19 45.97 -38.01 6.85
C CYS A 19 45.21 -36.72 7.07
N ALA A 20 45.48 -35.68 6.27
CA ALA A 20 44.66 -34.50 6.17
C ALA A 20 43.35 -34.84 5.41
N GLY A 21 42.35 -35.30 6.14
CA GLY A 21 40.99 -35.43 5.61
C GLY A 21 40.41 -34.01 5.39
N ALA A 22 40.41 -33.55 4.15
CA ALA A 22 39.68 -32.35 3.77
C ALA A 22 38.17 -32.64 3.91
N LEU A 23 37.56 -32.20 5.00
CA LEU A 23 36.12 -32.15 5.12
C LEU A 23 35.63 -31.01 4.19
N ALA A 24 35.19 -31.38 3.00
CA ALA A 24 34.47 -30.47 2.11
C ALA A 24 33.17 -30.08 2.81
N GLN A 25 33.14 -28.91 3.42
CA GLN A 25 31.90 -28.31 3.92
C GLN A 25 31.08 -27.91 2.71
N ALA A 26 30.01 -28.65 2.44
CA ALA A 26 29.00 -28.26 1.47
C ALA A 26 28.34 -26.99 1.98
N GLN A 27 28.70 -25.84 1.40
CA GLN A 27 28.02 -24.57 1.64
C GLN A 27 26.61 -24.69 1.04
N VAL A 28 25.61 -24.78 1.91
CA VAL A 28 24.21 -24.64 1.52
C VAL A 28 24.04 -23.21 1.04
N PRO A 29 23.66 -22.95 -0.24
CA PRO A 29 23.42 -21.60 -0.69
C PRO A 29 22.28 -21.02 0.12
N ALA A 30 22.49 -19.83 0.70
CA ALA A 30 21.44 -19.09 1.38
C ALA A 30 20.26 -18.89 0.42
N PRO A 31 19.00 -19.04 0.89
CA PRO A 31 17.84 -18.82 0.04
C PRO A 31 17.91 -17.40 -0.50
N ALA A 32 17.94 -17.26 -1.82
CA ALA A 32 17.85 -15.98 -2.49
C ALA A 32 16.52 -15.35 -2.06
N THR A 33 16.58 -14.30 -1.27
CA THR A 33 15.42 -13.47 -0.94
C THR A 33 14.89 -12.91 -2.26
N ALA A 34 13.84 -13.53 -2.79
CA ALA A 34 13.15 -13.02 -3.97
C ALA A 34 12.66 -11.62 -3.61
N GLN A 35 13.32 -10.61 -4.16
CA GLN A 35 12.89 -9.23 -4.06
C GLN A 35 11.57 -9.13 -4.80
N VAL A 36 10.46 -9.02 -4.05
CA VAL A 36 9.15 -8.72 -4.63
C VAL A 36 9.30 -7.39 -5.36
N PRO A 37 9.05 -7.32 -6.68
CA PRO A 37 9.15 -6.07 -7.41
C PRO A 37 8.26 -5.01 -6.73
N VAL A 38 8.85 -3.92 -6.27
CA VAL A 38 8.09 -2.77 -5.75
C VAL A 38 7.34 -2.20 -6.93
N GLN A 39 6.04 -2.46 -6.99
CA GLN A 39 5.17 -1.86 -8.00
C GLN A 39 5.18 -0.35 -7.82
N PRO A 40 5.40 0.44 -8.87
CA PRO A 40 5.33 1.89 -8.77
C PRO A 40 3.93 2.30 -8.31
N GLU A 41 3.88 3.30 -7.42
CA GLU A 41 2.61 3.87 -6.95
C GLU A 41 1.78 4.36 -8.15
N TYR A 42 0.49 4.07 -8.11
CA TYR A 42 -0.41 4.53 -9.17
C TYR A 42 -0.52 6.07 -9.15
N ARG A 43 -0.24 6.67 -10.29
CA ARG A 43 -0.46 8.10 -10.52
C ARG A 43 -1.65 8.29 -11.44
N PRO A 44 -2.76 8.87 -10.95
CA PRO A 44 -3.94 9.11 -11.77
C PRO A 44 -3.61 10.06 -12.92
N ARG A 45 -4.27 9.83 -14.05
CA ARG A 45 -4.17 10.71 -15.21
C ARG A 45 -5.20 11.83 -15.06
N ILE A 46 -4.73 13.02 -14.73
CA ILE A 46 -5.60 14.20 -14.57
C ILE A 46 -6.17 14.60 -15.94
N PRO A 47 -7.51 14.82 -16.07
CA PRO A 47 -8.10 15.33 -17.29
C PRO A 47 -7.52 16.70 -17.71
N ALA A 48 -7.44 16.95 -19.02
CA ALA A 48 -6.92 18.20 -19.55
C ALA A 48 -7.91 19.38 -19.41
N ASN A 49 -9.17 19.09 -19.08
CA ASN A 49 -10.23 20.09 -18.91
C ASN A 49 -11.07 19.78 -17.66
N ASP A 50 -11.89 20.70 -17.26
CA ASP A 50 -12.75 20.64 -16.07
C ASP A 50 -14.16 20.09 -16.33
N THR A 51 -14.42 19.51 -17.50
CA THR A 51 -15.76 19.03 -17.87
C THR A 51 -16.35 18.07 -16.83
N LEU A 52 -15.55 17.13 -16.34
CA LEU A 52 -16.00 16.20 -15.30
C LEU A 52 -16.24 16.95 -13.98
N PHE A 53 -15.36 17.87 -13.59
CA PHE A 53 -15.51 18.69 -12.39
C PHE A 53 -16.82 19.48 -12.41
N GLN A 54 -17.17 20.10 -13.55
CA GLN A 54 -18.44 20.82 -13.72
C GLN A 54 -19.64 19.86 -13.69
N ALA A 55 -19.52 18.68 -14.30
CA ALA A 55 -20.57 17.65 -14.25
C ALA A 55 -20.84 17.11 -12.84
N LEU A 56 -19.84 17.16 -11.96
CA LEU A 56 -19.97 16.85 -10.52
C LEU A 56 -20.50 18.02 -9.68
N GLY A 57 -20.80 19.16 -10.32
CA GLY A 57 -21.35 20.36 -9.68
C GLY A 57 -20.30 21.31 -9.10
N GLY A 58 -19.04 21.21 -9.53
CA GLY A 58 -17.95 22.05 -9.05
C GLY A 58 -17.68 21.89 -7.56
N ASP A 59 -17.06 22.88 -6.93
CA ASP A 59 -16.71 22.83 -5.49
C ASP A 59 -17.93 22.59 -4.59
N THR A 60 -19.04 23.26 -4.90
CA THR A 60 -20.29 23.14 -4.11
C THR A 60 -20.89 21.74 -4.26
N GLY A 61 -20.90 21.19 -5.48
CA GLY A 61 -21.39 19.83 -5.75
C GLY A 61 -20.54 18.77 -5.06
N LEU A 62 -19.22 18.90 -5.15
CA LEU A 62 -18.29 17.98 -4.48
C LEU A 62 -18.44 18.03 -2.96
N THR A 63 -18.61 19.22 -2.38
CA THR A 63 -18.82 19.34 -0.92
C THR A 63 -20.08 18.61 -0.50
N ARG A 64 -21.22 18.83 -1.20
CA ARG A 64 -22.47 18.12 -0.92
C ARG A 64 -22.34 16.60 -1.12
N LEU A 65 -21.64 16.19 -2.18
CA LEU A 65 -21.40 14.77 -2.44
C LEU A 65 -20.63 14.12 -1.30
N MET A 66 -19.59 14.77 -0.77
CA MET A 66 -18.80 14.23 0.33
C MET A 66 -19.56 14.28 1.66
N ASP A 67 -20.46 15.23 1.85
CA ASP A 67 -21.33 15.26 3.02
C ASP A 67 -22.31 14.08 3.01
N ASP A 68 -23.00 13.83 1.89
CA ASP A 68 -23.92 12.69 1.75
C ASP A 68 -23.16 11.35 1.78
N LEU A 69 -22.02 11.26 1.11
CA LEU A 69 -21.16 10.08 1.16
C LEU A 69 -20.77 9.70 2.60
N MET A 70 -20.34 10.67 3.41
CA MET A 70 -19.95 10.41 4.80
C MET A 70 -21.12 9.88 5.63
N VAL A 71 -22.32 10.45 5.48
CA VAL A 71 -23.54 9.95 6.15
C VAL A 71 -23.80 8.48 5.78
N ARG A 72 -23.70 8.15 4.49
CA ARG A 72 -23.91 6.78 4.02
C ARG A 72 -22.83 5.81 4.49
N LEU A 73 -21.57 6.23 4.47
CA LEU A 73 -20.45 5.41 4.98
C LEU A 73 -20.61 5.05 6.45
N LEU A 74 -21.09 6.00 7.26
CA LEU A 74 -21.36 5.75 8.68
C LEU A 74 -22.59 4.87 8.90
N ALA A 75 -23.56 4.88 7.99
CA ALA A 75 -24.75 4.03 8.04
C ALA A 75 -24.52 2.61 7.50
N ASP A 76 -23.54 2.40 6.62
CA ASP A 76 -23.23 1.09 6.03
C ASP A 76 -22.37 0.25 7.01
N PRO A 77 -22.85 -0.91 7.48
CA PRO A 77 -22.10 -1.74 8.43
C PRO A 77 -20.76 -2.27 7.91
N ARG A 78 -20.57 -2.31 6.56
CA ARG A 78 -19.30 -2.71 5.94
C ARG A 78 -18.28 -1.58 5.98
N MET A 79 -18.72 -0.32 6.03
CA MET A 79 -17.88 0.88 5.95
C MET A 79 -17.72 1.58 7.30
N ASN A 80 -18.74 1.54 8.16
CA ASN A 80 -18.71 2.17 9.47
C ASN A 80 -17.43 1.90 10.28
N PRO A 81 -16.90 0.66 10.34
CA PRO A 81 -15.68 0.38 11.12
C PRO A 81 -14.44 1.17 10.68
N PHE A 82 -14.41 1.68 9.44
CA PHE A 82 -13.30 2.46 8.91
C PHE A 82 -13.48 3.97 9.11
N PHE A 83 -14.70 4.41 9.42
CA PHE A 83 -15.04 5.84 9.41
C PHE A 83 -15.59 6.38 10.73
N ASN A 84 -16.04 5.55 11.69
CA ASN A 84 -16.66 6.04 12.93
C ASN A 84 -15.69 6.81 13.85
N ASP A 85 -14.40 6.46 13.87
CA ASP A 85 -13.41 7.02 14.80
C ASP A 85 -12.40 7.98 14.12
N VAL A 86 -12.76 8.56 12.96
CA VAL A 86 -11.90 9.50 12.24
C VAL A 86 -12.42 10.93 12.31
N ASP A 87 -11.56 11.91 12.06
CA ASP A 87 -12.00 13.30 11.85
C ASP A 87 -12.74 13.43 10.52
N HIS A 88 -14.06 13.33 10.56
CA HIS A 88 -14.94 13.39 9.38
C HIS A 88 -14.76 14.70 8.61
N LYS A 89 -14.55 15.83 9.28
CA LYS A 89 -14.33 17.11 8.62
C LYS A 89 -13.04 17.08 7.80
N HIS A 90 -11.98 16.53 8.38
CA HIS A 90 -10.71 16.40 7.68
C HIS A 90 -10.81 15.42 6.51
N VAL A 91 -11.39 14.25 6.70
CA VAL A 91 -11.56 13.24 5.64
C VAL A 91 -12.37 13.79 4.47
N LYS A 92 -13.51 14.48 4.74
CA LYS A 92 -14.32 15.13 3.70
C LYS A 92 -13.51 16.17 2.91
N ALA A 93 -12.75 17.02 3.59
CA ALA A 93 -11.92 18.03 2.92
C ALA A 93 -10.85 17.40 2.02
N GLN A 94 -10.22 16.30 2.45
CA GLN A 94 -9.26 15.55 1.64
C GLN A 94 -9.92 14.92 0.41
N LEU A 95 -11.10 14.32 0.56
CA LEU A 95 -11.85 13.72 -0.55
C LEU A 95 -12.32 14.79 -1.56
N VAL A 96 -12.82 15.94 -1.10
CA VAL A 96 -13.18 17.07 -1.98
C VAL A 96 -11.96 17.51 -2.79
N SER A 97 -10.81 17.73 -2.15
CA SER A 97 -9.59 18.16 -2.83
C SER A 97 -9.08 17.12 -3.84
N GLN A 98 -9.12 15.85 -3.47
CA GLN A 98 -8.68 14.75 -4.33
C GLN A 98 -9.60 14.61 -5.56
N ILE A 99 -10.91 14.55 -5.36
CA ILE A 99 -11.85 14.39 -6.47
C ILE A 99 -11.86 15.62 -7.37
N CYS A 100 -11.74 16.82 -6.80
CA CYS A 100 -11.57 18.04 -7.57
C CYS A 100 -10.37 17.95 -8.54
N GLU A 101 -9.20 17.52 -8.07
CA GLU A 101 -8.04 17.33 -8.94
C GLU A 101 -8.28 16.22 -9.97
N LEU A 102 -8.79 15.08 -9.54
CA LEU A 102 -9.04 13.91 -10.42
C LEU A 102 -10.08 14.20 -11.52
N SER A 103 -10.97 15.14 -11.29
CA SER A 103 -11.99 15.57 -12.26
C SER A 103 -11.57 16.74 -13.14
N GLY A 104 -10.32 17.22 -13.02
CA GLY A 104 -9.80 18.35 -13.81
C GLY A 104 -10.12 19.71 -13.23
N GLY A 105 -10.58 19.79 -11.99
CA GLY A 105 -10.80 21.04 -11.27
C GLY A 105 -9.51 21.77 -10.89
N PRO A 106 -9.62 22.99 -10.34
CA PRO A 106 -8.47 23.86 -10.05
C PRO A 106 -7.64 23.42 -8.82
N CYS A 107 -8.10 22.41 -8.10
CA CYS A 107 -7.48 21.96 -6.86
C CYS A 107 -6.16 21.22 -7.10
N LYS A 108 -5.34 21.14 -6.04
CA LYS A 108 -4.16 20.28 -5.99
C LYS A 108 -4.21 19.47 -4.72
N PHE A 109 -4.39 18.16 -4.84
CA PHE A 109 -4.38 17.24 -3.71
C PHE A 109 -2.97 17.15 -3.14
N LYS A 110 -2.83 17.46 -1.86
CA LYS A 110 -1.56 17.43 -1.12
C LYS A 110 -1.56 16.38 -0.01
N GLY A 111 -2.55 15.49 -0.03
CA GLY A 111 -2.63 14.40 0.95
C GLY A 111 -1.52 13.38 0.78
N PRO A 112 -1.31 12.53 1.78
CA PRO A 112 -0.35 11.45 1.69
C PRO A 112 -0.72 10.42 0.62
N PRO A 113 0.25 9.61 0.15
CA PRO A 113 0.00 8.51 -0.77
C PRO A 113 -1.06 7.54 -0.26
N MET A 114 -1.92 7.01 -1.17
CA MET A 114 -3.02 6.10 -0.84
C MET A 114 -2.54 4.88 -0.04
N LYS A 115 -1.43 4.28 -0.44
CA LYS A 115 -0.84 3.14 0.25
C LYS A 115 -0.50 3.44 1.71
N ARG A 116 -0.04 4.66 2.00
CA ARG A 116 0.35 5.06 3.37
C ARG A 116 -0.86 5.29 4.27
N ILE A 117 -1.87 5.99 3.77
CA ILE A 117 -3.06 6.33 4.57
C ILE A 117 -3.98 5.14 4.81
N HIS A 118 -3.93 4.11 3.95
CA HIS A 118 -4.74 2.90 4.09
C HIS A 118 -3.97 1.72 4.72
N SER A 119 -2.67 1.89 5.03
CA SER A 119 -1.89 0.83 5.67
C SER A 119 -2.40 0.55 7.09
N GLY A 120 -2.58 -0.73 7.42
CA GLY A 120 -3.03 -1.15 8.76
C GLY A 120 -4.55 -1.20 8.97
N PHE A 121 -5.35 -0.94 7.94
CA PHE A 121 -6.82 -1.03 8.02
C PHE A 121 -7.39 -2.37 7.56
N ASP A 122 -6.57 -3.32 7.14
CA ASP A 122 -6.99 -4.65 6.66
C ASP A 122 -8.08 -4.59 5.57
N ILE A 123 -7.92 -3.65 4.64
CA ILE A 123 -8.86 -3.43 3.54
C ILE A 123 -8.71 -4.54 2.51
N ASN A 124 -9.80 -5.27 2.28
CA ASN A 124 -9.92 -6.28 1.24
C ASN A 124 -10.73 -5.76 0.03
N LYS A 125 -10.84 -6.61 -1.00
CA LYS A 125 -11.60 -6.27 -2.21
C LYS A 125 -13.09 -6.00 -1.95
N GLY A 126 -13.69 -6.72 -0.98
CA GLY A 126 -15.08 -6.52 -0.59
C GLY A 126 -15.32 -5.12 -0.01
N HIS A 127 -14.42 -4.66 0.86
CA HIS A 127 -14.46 -3.31 1.43
C HIS A 127 -14.31 -2.23 0.34
N PHE A 128 -13.38 -2.42 -0.59
CA PHE A 128 -13.22 -1.49 -1.71
C PHE A 128 -14.47 -1.40 -2.58
N ASN A 129 -15.08 -2.54 -2.92
CA ASN A 129 -16.32 -2.58 -3.70
C ASN A 129 -17.48 -1.93 -2.95
N ALA A 130 -17.60 -2.16 -1.63
CA ALA A 130 -18.63 -1.54 -0.81
C ALA A 130 -18.51 0.00 -0.82
N LEU A 131 -17.29 0.55 -0.74
CA LEU A 131 -17.07 1.98 -0.88
C LEU A 131 -17.56 2.49 -2.24
N VAL A 132 -17.25 1.78 -3.33
CA VAL A 132 -17.70 2.15 -4.69
C VAL A 132 -19.23 2.16 -4.78
N GLU A 133 -19.90 1.15 -4.23
CA GLU A 133 -21.38 1.09 -4.18
C GLU A 133 -21.99 2.27 -3.43
N VAL A 134 -21.43 2.60 -2.25
CA VAL A 134 -21.91 3.73 -1.44
C VAL A 134 -21.68 5.07 -2.15
N LEU A 135 -20.55 5.23 -2.83
CA LEU A 135 -20.27 6.42 -3.65
C LEU A 135 -21.23 6.55 -4.82
N GLN A 136 -21.56 5.45 -5.51
CA GLN A 136 -22.55 5.46 -6.59
C GLN A 136 -23.93 5.90 -6.07
N GLN A 137 -24.38 5.33 -4.94
CA GLN A 137 -25.63 5.72 -4.30
C GLN A 137 -25.66 7.22 -3.94
N ALA A 138 -24.54 7.78 -3.45
CA ALA A 138 -24.44 9.21 -3.17
C ALA A 138 -24.52 10.05 -4.44
N MET A 139 -23.87 9.63 -5.52
CA MET A 139 -23.93 10.29 -6.83
C MET A 139 -25.34 10.24 -7.45
N ASP A 140 -26.02 9.09 -7.34
CA ASP A 140 -27.40 8.91 -7.80
C ASP A 140 -28.36 9.84 -7.06
N ALA A 141 -28.23 9.93 -5.74
CA ALA A 141 -29.06 10.80 -4.91
C ALA A 141 -28.91 12.30 -5.26
N GLN A 142 -27.76 12.69 -5.81
CA GLN A 142 -27.52 14.06 -6.28
C GLN A 142 -27.85 14.27 -7.76
N GLY A 143 -28.37 13.26 -8.45
CA GLY A 143 -28.72 13.34 -9.86
C GLY A 143 -27.52 13.51 -10.80
N ILE A 144 -26.33 13.08 -10.38
CA ILE A 144 -25.13 13.11 -11.23
C ILE A 144 -25.32 12.12 -12.37
N ALA A 145 -25.15 12.59 -13.62
CA ALA A 145 -25.34 11.75 -14.80
C ALA A 145 -24.42 10.51 -14.77
N PHE A 146 -24.95 9.36 -15.17
CA PHE A 146 -24.23 8.06 -15.16
C PHE A 146 -22.89 8.10 -15.91
N SER A 147 -22.81 8.87 -17.00
CA SER A 147 -21.55 9.07 -17.75
C SER A 147 -20.48 9.77 -16.91
N ALA A 148 -20.84 10.75 -16.08
CA ALA A 148 -19.92 11.44 -15.18
C ALA A 148 -19.52 10.53 -14.02
N GLN A 149 -20.45 9.74 -13.46
CA GLN A 149 -20.15 8.73 -12.44
C GLN A 149 -19.09 7.74 -12.96
N ASN A 150 -19.30 7.16 -14.15
CA ASN A 150 -18.33 6.22 -14.75
C ASN A 150 -16.96 6.84 -15.00
N GLN A 151 -16.91 8.10 -15.42
CA GLN A 151 -15.64 8.81 -15.60
C GLN A 151 -14.91 8.98 -14.26
N LEU A 152 -15.60 9.35 -13.18
CA LEU A 152 -15.00 9.45 -11.85
C LEU A 152 -14.52 8.07 -11.36
N LEU A 153 -15.35 7.04 -11.48
CA LEU A 153 -14.99 5.69 -11.07
C LEU A 153 -13.80 5.15 -11.85
N ALA A 154 -13.67 5.47 -13.14
CA ALA A 154 -12.51 5.10 -13.94
C ALA A 154 -11.19 5.75 -13.45
N GLN A 155 -11.27 6.94 -12.83
CA GLN A 155 -10.11 7.58 -12.18
C GLN A 155 -9.75 6.91 -10.85
N LEU A 156 -10.75 6.48 -10.09
CA LEU A 156 -10.57 5.90 -8.75
C LEU A 156 -10.19 4.42 -8.78
N ALA A 157 -10.77 3.65 -9.71
CA ALA A 157 -10.60 2.20 -9.76
C ALA A 157 -9.13 1.71 -9.73
N PRO A 158 -8.19 2.31 -10.46
CA PRO A 158 -6.79 1.85 -10.43
C PRO A 158 -6.11 2.01 -9.07
N MET A 159 -6.63 2.87 -8.17
CA MET A 159 -6.08 3.07 -6.82
C MET A 159 -6.28 1.85 -5.92
N HIS A 160 -7.12 0.88 -6.30
CA HIS A 160 -7.32 -0.36 -5.54
C HIS A 160 -6.00 -1.06 -5.19
N ARG A 161 -4.96 -0.92 -6.03
CA ARG A 161 -3.63 -1.51 -5.83
C ARG A 161 -2.90 -0.98 -4.61
N ASP A 162 -3.17 0.29 -4.28
CA ASP A 162 -2.53 0.99 -3.16
C ASP A 162 -3.39 0.98 -1.90
N ILE A 163 -4.69 0.66 -2.04
CA ILE A 163 -5.68 0.68 -0.95
C ILE A 163 -5.87 -0.72 -0.37
N ILE A 164 -6.03 -1.74 -1.22
CA ILE A 164 -6.24 -3.12 -0.76
C ILE A 164 -4.94 -3.67 -0.21
N ASN A 165 -4.93 -4.02 1.06
CA ASN A 165 -3.75 -4.50 1.77
C ASN A 165 -3.91 -5.91 2.37
N VAL A 166 -5.09 -6.50 2.30
CA VAL A 166 -5.32 -7.92 2.58
C VAL A 166 -5.46 -8.69 1.26
N ARG A 167 -4.60 -9.68 1.05
CA ARG A 167 -4.75 -10.60 -0.09
C ARG A 167 -5.81 -11.64 0.25
N PRO A 168 -6.66 -12.04 -0.71
CA PRO A 168 -7.45 -13.25 -0.52
C PRO A 168 -6.50 -14.44 -0.34
N GLU A 169 -6.79 -15.25 0.66
CA GLU A 169 -6.15 -16.57 0.85
C GLU A 169 -6.45 -17.50 -0.32
#